data_bc8d3f0c1871b924db2140379d0c0608
#
_entry.id   bc8d3f0c1871b924db2140379d0c0608
#
_cell.length_a   1.000
_cell.length_b   1.000
_cell.length_c   1.000
_cell.angle_alpha   90.00
_cell.angle_beta   90.00
_cell.angle_gamma   90.00
#
_symmetry.space_group_name_H-M   'P 1'
#
loop_
_entity.id
_entity.type
_entity.pdbx_description
1 polymer ?
#
loop_
_entity_poly.entity_id
_entity_poly.type
_entity_poly.pdbx_seq_one_letter_code
_entity_poly.pdbx_strand_id
1 'polypeptide(L)'
;DLIDAGIDKESAQEKAQILIDAQKMLIKWEQNDTETRNLWSTMNGWVYDGFNKTYKDLKVNFDHLYYESSTYSKGKGVVQEGLNENVFYKKEDNSIWCDMSKDKLDDKLLLRSDGTSVYMTQDIGTAVQRFEDYPSLSGVVYTVGNEQNHHFKVLFKILQKLNYDWAKNCHHLSYGMVELPEGKMKSREGTVVDADDLLSTVTEEAKQLTFERGHLEGMSKEEINELCGKIGLGGLKYFLLKVDPRKKMSFNPKESIDLNGHTGPFIQYG
;
A
#
# COMPACT_ATOMS: atom_id res chain seq x y z
N ASP A 1 20.19 -9.91 -25.08
CA ASP A 1 20.18 -8.45 -25.16
C ASP A 1 21.49 -7.79 -24.70
N LEU A 2 21.41 -6.63 -23.96
CA LEU A 2 22.62 -5.89 -23.57
C LEU A 2 23.50 -6.65 -22.57
N ILE A 3 22.89 -7.41 -21.65
CA ILE A 3 23.60 -8.25 -20.68
C ILE A 3 24.24 -9.46 -21.41
N ASP A 4 23.53 -10.05 -22.34
CA ASP A 4 24.04 -11.16 -23.18
C ASP A 4 25.20 -10.69 -24.09
N ALA A 5 25.24 -9.40 -24.41
CA ALA A 5 26.32 -8.74 -25.12
C ALA A 5 27.52 -8.37 -24.21
N GLY A 6 27.54 -8.80 -22.95
CA GLY A 6 28.64 -8.60 -22.01
C GLY A 6 28.66 -7.22 -21.32
N ILE A 7 27.58 -6.46 -21.41
CA ILE A 7 27.44 -5.17 -20.70
C ILE A 7 27.02 -5.48 -19.25
N ASP A 8 27.67 -4.85 -18.28
CA ASP A 8 27.28 -4.98 -16.88
C ASP A 8 25.85 -4.48 -16.63
N LYS A 9 25.20 -4.97 -15.56
CA LYS A 9 23.79 -4.73 -15.29
C LYS A 9 23.44 -3.23 -15.13
N GLU A 10 24.31 -2.46 -14.52
CA GLU A 10 24.11 -1.02 -14.29
C GLU A 10 24.14 -0.26 -15.61
N SER A 11 25.20 -0.46 -16.40
CA SER A 11 25.34 0.13 -17.73
C SER A 11 24.26 -0.33 -18.72
N ALA A 12 23.81 -1.59 -18.60
CA ALA A 12 22.71 -2.12 -19.41
C ALA A 12 21.38 -1.44 -19.08
N GLN A 13 21.11 -1.15 -17.80
CA GLN A 13 19.92 -0.40 -17.38
C GLN A 13 19.95 1.03 -17.91
N GLU A 14 21.06 1.73 -17.84
CA GLU A 14 21.19 3.12 -18.36
C GLU A 14 21.00 3.19 -19.87
N LYS A 15 21.41 2.16 -20.61
CA LYS A 15 21.36 2.11 -22.08
C LYS A 15 20.13 1.47 -22.66
N ALA A 16 19.31 0.80 -21.83
CA ALA A 16 18.11 0.13 -22.30
C ALA A 16 17.06 1.14 -22.77
N GLN A 17 16.73 1.11 -24.07
CA GLN A 17 15.81 2.06 -24.69
C GLN A 17 14.46 2.11 -23.97
N ILE A 18 13.94 0.95 -23.52
CA ILE A 18 12.68 0.89 -22.78
C ILE A 18 12.70 1.67 -21.46
N LEU A 19 13.83 1.69 -20.74
CA LEU A 19 13.99 2.45 -19.49
C LEU A 19 14.13 3.94 -19.76
N ILE A 20 14.83 4.32 -20.82
CA ILE A 20 14.94 5.71 -21.29
C ILE A 20 13.54 6.23 -21.69
N ASP A 21 12.76 5.42 -22.40
CA ASP A 21 11.41 5.81 -22.85
C ASP A 21 10.44 5.88 -21.67
N ALA A 22 10.55 4.99 -20.68
CA ALA A 22 9.77 5.05 -19.45
C ALA A 22 10.08 6.34 -18.64
N GLN A 23 11.33 6.75 -18.55
CA GLN A 23 11.72 7.99 -17.89
C GLN A 23 11.18 9.23 -18.65
N LYS A 24 11.26 9.23 -19.98
CA LYS A 24 10.66 10.29 -20.80
C LYS A 24 9.13 10.35 -20.62
N MET A 25 8.47 9.20 -20.50
CA MET A 25 7.04 9.12 -20.24
C MET A 25 6.68 9.72 -18.87
N LEU A 26 7.47 9.48 -17.82
CA LEU A 26 7.29 10.11 -16.51
C LEU A 26 7.39 11.64 -16.60
N ILE A 27 8.39 12.16 -17.30
CA ILE A 27 8.55 13.60 -17.51
C ILE A 27 7.34 14.18 -18.27
N LYS A 28 6.90 13.54 -19.34
CA LYS A 28 5.69 13.93 -20.06
C LYS A 28 4.46 13.94 -19.17
N TRP A 29 4.31 12.92 -18.32
CA TRP A 29 3.21 12.85 -17.37
C TRP A 29 3.23 14.04 -16.39
N GLU A 30 4.39 14.40 -15.84
CA GLU A 30 4.54 15.56 -14.95
C GLU A 30 4.29 16.89 -15.67
N GLN A 31 4.61 16.97 -16.97
CA GLN A 31 4.33 18.13 -17.83
C GLN A 31 2.88 18.22 -18.32
N ASN A 32 2.00 17.33 -17.85
CA ASN A 32 0.59 17.24 -18.28
C ASN A 32 0.40 16.94 -19.77
N ASP A 33 1.31 16.19 -20.41
CA ASP A 33 1.11 15.70 -21.77
C ASP A 33 -0.20 14.93 -21.88
N THR A 34 -1.07 15.35 -22.80
CA THR A 34 -2.45 14.89 -22.89
C THR A 34 -2.54 13.40 -23.21
N GLU A 35 -1.73 12.88 -24.12
CA GLU A 35 -1.75 11.47 -24.52
C GLU A 35 -1.31 10.59 -23.37
N THR A 36 -0.18 10.94 -22.73
CA THR A 36 0.37 10.22 -21.58
C THR A 36 -0.60 10.23 -20.41
N ARG A 37 -1.23 11.36 -20.10
CA ARG A 37 -2.23 11.49 -19.03
C ARG A 37 -3.50 10.69 -19.32
N ASN A 38 -3.98 10.66 -20.55
CA ASN A 38 -5.16 9.87 -20.93
C ASN A 38 -4.90 8.37 -20.80
N LEU A 39 -3.75 7.89 -21.29
CA LEU A 39 -3.36 6.49 -21.11
C LEU A 39 -3.28 6.10 -19.63
N TRP A 40 -2.56 6.90 -18.85
CA TRP A 40 -2.43 6.72 -17.42
C TRP A 40 -3.80 6.71 -16.70
N SER A 41 -4.68 7.67 -17.00
CA SER A 41 -6.02 7.76 -16.41
C SER A 41 -6.89 6.56 -16.74
N THR A 42 -6.84 6.09 -17.98
CA THR A 42 -7.58 4.89 -18.41
C THR A 42 -7.13 3.65 -17.66
N MET A 43 -5.81 3.41 -17.58
CA MET A 43 -5.25 2.26 -16.87
C MET A 43 -5.55 2.32 -15.36
N ASN A 44 -5.41 3.48 -14.73
CA ASN A 44 -5.74 3.64 -13.31
C ASN A 44 -7.25 3.49 -13.05
N GLY A 45 -8.11 3.92 -13.98
CA GLY A 45 -9.55 3.70 -13.89
C GLY A 45 -9.89 2.23 -13.72
N TRP A 46 -9.31 1.33 -14.50
CA TRP A 46 -9.52 -0.12 -14.36
C TRP A 46 -9.06 -0.65 -13.00
N VAL A 47 -7.92 -0.15 -12.50
CA VAL A 47 -7.40 -0.53 -11.18
C VAL A 47 -8.32 -0.05 -10.06
N TYR A 48 -8.81 1.19 -10.14
CA TYR A 48 -9.72 1.75 -9.14
C TYR A 48 -11.06 1.04 -9.10
N ASP A 49 -11.59 0.63 -10.25
CA ASP A 49 -12.82 -0.17 -10.33
C ASP A 49 -12.62 -1.53 -9.64
N GLY A 50 -11.47 -2.17 -9.86
CA GLY A 50 -11.09 -3.40 -9.16
C GLY A 50 -11.00 -3.21 -7.65
N PHE A 51 -10.28 -2.19 -7.18
CA PHE A 51 -10.16 -1.87 -5.75
C PHE A 51 -11.53 -1.57 -5.11
N ASN A 52 -12.36 -0.78 -5.77
CA ASN A 52 -13.70 -0.45 -5.28
C ASN A 52 -14.56 -1.71 -5.09
N LYS A 53 -14.46 -2.68 -6.03
CA LYS A 53 -15.13 -3.97 -5.90
C LYS A 53 -14.62 -4.73 -4.68
N THR A 54 -13.30 -4.88 -4.55
CA THR A 54 -12.67 -5.59 -3.44
C THR A 54 -13.03 -4.96 -2.09
N TYR A 55 -12.97 -3.63 -1.95
CA TYR A 55 -13.37 -2.93 -0.73
C TYR A 55 -14.85 -3.14 -0.39
N LYS A 56 -15.72 -3.11 -1.40
CA LYS A 56 -17.15 -3.40 -1.21
C LYS A 56 -17.37 -4.82 -0.71
N ASP A 57 -16.68 -5.80 -1.28
CA ASP A 57 -16.78 -7.20 -0.89
C ASP A 57 -16.22 -7.44 0.52
N LEU A 58 -15.12 -6.75 0.87
CA LEU A 58 -14.56 -6.73 2.22
C LEU A 58 -15.42 -5.96 3.24
N LYS A 59 -16.47 -5.25 2.81
CA LYS A 59 -17.27 -4.34 3.66
C LYS A 59 -16.41 -3.31 4.38
N VAL A 60 -15.47 -2.70 3.64
CA VAL A 60 -14.60 -1.63 4.11
C VAL A 60 -14.98 -0.34 3.40
N ASN A 61 -15.12 0.75 4.15
CA ASN A 61 -15.39 2.09 3.65
C ASN A 61 -14.31 3.05 4.13
N PHE A 62 -14.13 4.13 3.38
CA PHE A 62 -13.17 5.19 3.69
C PHE A 62 -13.88 6.54 3.69
N ASP A 63 -13.56 7.40 4.65
CA ASP A 63 -14.11 8.76 4.71
C ASP A 63 -13.48 9.66 3.65
N HIS A 64 -12.21 9.43 3.32
CA HIS A 64 -11.47 10.18 2.30
C HIS A 64 -10.42 9.33 1.58
N LEU A 65 -10.24 9.58 0.29
CA LEU A 65 -9.23 8.93 -0.55
C LEU A 65 -8.21 9.97 -1.02
N TYR A 66 -6.94 9.73 -0.71
CA TYR A 66 -5.82 10.51 -1.23
C TYR A 66 -5.12 9.76 -2.35
N TYR A 67 -4.96 10.40 -3.48
CA TYR A 67 -4.22 9.87 -4.61
C TYR A 67 -2.87 10.58 -4.74
N GLU A 68 -1.80 9.83 -4.88
CA GLU A 68 -0.45 10.39 -5.02
C GLU A 68 -0.35 11.38 -6.18
N SER A 69 -1.09 11.13 -7.27
CA SER A 69 -1.20 12.05 -8.41
C SER A 69 -1.74 13.44 -8.06
N SER A 70 -2.45 13.58 -6.94
CA SER A 70 -2.97 14.85 -6.46
C SER A 70 -2.07 15.53 -5.42
N THR A 71 -1.21 14.75 -4.76
CA THR A 71 -0.37 15.25 -3.65
C THR A 71 1.11 15.39 -4.01
N TYR A 72 1.57 14.85 -5.17
CA TYR A 72 2.99 14.90 -5.55
C TYR A 72 3.50 16.33 -5.78
N SER A 73 2.68 17.22 -6.34
CA SER A 73 3.02 18.63 -6.53
C SER A 73 3.17 19.37 -5.21
N LYS A 74 2.32 19.03 -4.23
CA LYS A 74 2.43 19.53 -2.85
C LYS A 74 3.77 19.12 -2.24
N GLY A 75 4.15 17.85 -2.39
CA GLY A 75 5.43 17.35 -1.92
C GLY A 75 6.62 18.08 -2.51
N LYS A 76 6.60 18.39 -3.83
CA LYS A 76 7.63 19.20 -4.47
C LYS A 76 7.71 20.61 -3.88
N GLY A 77 6.55 21.24 -3.61
CA GLY A 77 6.47 22.55 -2.95
C GLY A 77 7.14 22.53 -1.58
N VAL A 78 6.79 21.56 -0.74
CA VAL A 78 7.37 21.40 0.60
C VAL A 78 8.89 21.15 0.54
N VAL A 79 9.36 20.37 -0.44
CA VAL A 79 10.80 20.13 -0.62
C VAL A 79 11.52 21.43 -1.04
N GLN A 80 10.89 22.25 -1.88
CA GLN A 80 11.48 23.54 -2.28
C GLN A 80 11.51 24.53 -1.10
N GLU A 81 10.48 24.57 -0.28
CA GLU A 81 10.45 25.37 0.95
C GLU A 81 11.55 24.94 1.91
N GLY A 82 11.70 23.64 2.17
CA GLY A 82 12.74 23.09 3.02
C GLY A 82 14.16 23.35 2.47
N LEU A 83 14.33 23.43 1.15
CA LEU A 83 15.59 23.87 0.55
C LEU A 83 15.88 25.35 0.82
N ASN A 84 14.87 26.21 0.67
CA ASN A 84 14.99 27.65 0.93
C ASN A 84 15.30 27.95 2.42
N GLU A 85 14.78 27.11 3.32
CA GLU A 85 15.02 27.20 4.77
C GLU A 85 16.32 26.49 5.22
N ASN A 86 17.12 25.96 4.30
CA ASN A 86 18.36 25.22 4.56
C ASN A 86 18.14 23.94 5.41
N VAL A 87 16.94 23.38 5.43
CA VAL A 87 16.65 22.06 6.01
C VAL A 87 17.13 20.96 5.07
N PHE A 88 17.04 21.20 3.77
CA PHE A 88 17.51 20.32 2.71
C PHE A 88 18.69 20.96 1.98
N TYR A 89 19.42 20.16 1.22
CA TYR A 89 20.57 20.63 0.44
C TYR A 89 20.52 20.09 -1.00
N LYS A 90 21.16 20.82 -1.89
CA LYS A 90 21.25 20.50 -3.30
C LYS A 90 22.65 19.99 -3.62
N LYS A 91 22.74 18.87 -4.34
CA LYS A 91 24.00 18.35 -4.88
C LYS A 91 24.38 19.00 -6.21
N GLU A 92 25.60 18.77 -6.68
CA GLU A 92 26.15 19.30 -7.95
C GLU A 92 25.32 18.84 -9.16
N ASP A 93 24.73 17.66 -9.11
CA ASP A 93 23.83 17.10 -10.14
C ASP A 93 22.41 17.69 -10.12
N ASN A 94 22.15 18.70 -9.29
CA ASN A 94 20.86 19.33 -9.02
C ASN A 94 19.86 18.49 -8.22
N SER A 95 20.17 17.28 -7.81
CA SER A 95 19.30 16.50 -6.92
C SER A 95 19.18 17.14 -5.54
N ILE A 96 18.01 16.99 -4.87
CA ILE A 96 17.75 17.55 -3.54
C ILE A 96 17.70 16.42 -2.51
N TRP A 97 18.42 16.62 -1.42
CA TRP A 97 18.64 15.63 -0.38
C TRP A 97 18.39 16.20 1.01
N CYS A 98 18.03 15.31 1.95
CA CYS A 98 17.96 15.60 3.38
C CYS A 98 19.13 14.93 4.09
N ASP A 99 19.94 15.71 4.83
CA ASP A 99 20.97 15.18 5.73
C ASP A 99 20.29 14.50 6.93
N MET A 100 20.54 13.20 7.09
CA MET A 100 20.03 12.37 8.16
C MET A 100 21.11 11.87 9.11
N SER A 101 22.35 12.36 8.98
CA SER A 101 23.52 11.92 9.74
C SER A 101 23.34 12.04 11.27
N LYS A 102 22.72 13.15 11.74
CA LYS A 102 22.40 13.36 13.17
C LYS A 102 21.42 12.32 13.73
N ASP A 103 20.58 11.74 12.87
CA ASP A 103 19.63 10.68 13.21
C ASP A 103 20.22 9.28 13.05
N LYS A 104 21.51 9.18 12.67
CA LYS A 104 22.22 7.93 12.36
C LYS A 104 21.54 7.13 11.24
N LEU A 105 21.09 7.83 10.23
CA LEU A 105 20.47 7.31 9.02
C LEU A 105 21.25 7.83 7.80
N ASP A 106 21.12 7.13 6.68
CA ASP A 106 21.67 7.58 5.41
C ASP A 106 20.89 8.78 4.87
N ASP A 107 21.59 9.68 4.19
CA ASP A 107 20.97 10.83 3.54
C ASP A 107 19.88 10.40 2.59
N LYS A 108 18.78 11.16 2.58
CA LYS A 108 17.59 10.79 1.82
C LYS A 108 17.38 11.68 0.60
N LEU A 109 17.37 11.05 -0.58
CA LEU A 109 16.96 11.70 -1.82
C LEU A 109 15.49 12.10 -1.73
N LEU A 110 15.21 13.36 -2.10
CA LEU A 110 13.87 13.94 -2.15
C LEU A 110 13.43 14.29 -3.57
N LEU A 111 14.32 14.90 -4.38
CA LEU A 111 14.07 15.10 -5.81
C LEU A 111 15.29 14.65 -6.62
N ARG A 112 15.04 14.00 -7.75
CA ARG A 112 16.09 13.60 -8.68
C ARG A 112 16.70 14.81 -9.39
N SER A 113 17.82 14.60 -10.07
CA SER A 113 18.52 15.62 -10.85
C SER A 113 17.67 16.27 -11.94
N ASP A 114 16.74 15.53 -12.51
CA ASP A 114 15.75 15.99 -13.51
C ASP A 114 14.52 16.69 -12.87
N GLY A 115 14.49 16.84 -11.54
CA GLY A 115 13.41 17.46 -10.79
C GLY A 115 12.20 16.56 -10.56
N THR A 116 12.24 15.28 -10.96
CA THR A 116 11.15 14.34 -10.70
C THR A 116 11.13 13.89 -9.24
N SER A 117 9.91 13.65 -8.71
CA SER A 117 9.70 13.22 -7.34
C SER A 117 10.06 11.74 -7.13
N VAL A 118 10.33 11.40 -5.87
CA VAL A 118 10.46 10.02 -5.39
C VAL A 118 9.32 9.73 -4.41
N TYR A 119 9.13 8.46 -4.02
CA TYR A 119 8.08 8.10 -3.05
C TYR A 119 8.10 8.94 -1.77
N MET A 120 9.28 9.26 -1.24
CA MET A 120 9.42 10.11 -0.05
C MET A 120 8.80 11.50 -0.24
N THR A 121 8.97 12.09 -1.41
CA THR A 121 8.38 13.40 -1.75
C THR A 121 6.86 13.35 -1.74
N GLN A 122 6.30 12.29 -2.32
CA GLN A 122 4.86 12.06 -2.39
C GLN A 122 4.26 11.87 -1.00
N ASP A 123 4.92 11.10 -0.14
CA ASP A 123 4.48 10.86 1.23
C ASP A 123 4.56 12.12 2.10
N ILE A 124 5.59 12.95 1.92
CA ILE A 124 5.67 14.28 2.58
C ILE A 124 4.47 15.13 2.16
N GLY A 125 4.19 15.22 0.85
CA GLY A 125 3.07 15.99 0.33
C GLY A 125 1.72 15.50 0.87
N THR A 126 1.51 14.18 0.88
CA THR A 126 0.28 13.59 1.40
C THR A 126 0.12 13.78 2.91
N ALA A 127 1.21 13.70 3.68
CA ALA A 127 1.18 13.98 5.11
C ALA A 127 0.75 15.43 5.39
N VAL A 128 1.38 16.40 4.73
CA VAL A 128 1.05 17.82 4.89
C VAL A 128 -0.39 18.09 4.47
N GLN A 129 -0.83 17.56 3.32
CA GLN A 129 -2.19 17.75 2.82
C GLN A 129 -3.24 17.26 3.83
N ARG A 130 -3.02 16.12 4.51
CA ARG A 130 -3.97 15.61 5.52
C ARG A 130 -4.18 16.58 6.68
N PHE A 131 -3.13 17.21 7.16
CA PHE A 131 -3.22 18.19 8.26
C PHE A 131 -3.77 19.54 7.81
N GLU A 132 -3.66 19.88 6.53
CA GLU A 132 -4.34 21.06 5.96
C GLU A 132 -5.84 20.81 5.79
N ASP A 133 -6.23 19.64 5.25
CA ASP A 133 -7.63 19.27 5.04
C ASP A 133 -8.36 19.05 6.37
N TYR A 134 -7.65 18.59 7.39
CA TYR A 134 -8.19 18.31 8.71
C TYR A 134 -7.36 18.99 9.81
N PRO A 135 -7.48 20.30 10.00
CA PRO A 135 -6.65 21.06 10.95
C PRO A 135 -6.81 20.63 12.42
N SER A 136 -7.87 19.90 12.74
CA SER A 136 -8.12 19.35 14.08
C SER A 136 -7.44 18.01 14.37
N LEU A 137 -6.72 17.44 13.39
CA LEU A 137 -6.00 16.19 13.60
C LEU A 137 -4.92 16.37 14.67
N SER A 138 -4.93 15.48 15.66
CA SER A 138 -3.89 15.40 16.69
C SER A 138 -2.72 14.50 16.31
N GLY A 139 -2.89 13.62 15.34
CA GLY A 139 -1.89 12.68 14.86
C GLY A 139 -2.43 11.78 13.75
N VAL A 140 -1.56 10.99 13.15
CA VAL A 140 -1.89 10.05 12.08
C VAL A 140 -1.27 8.68 12.36
N VAL A 141 -2.06 7.63 12.18
CA VAL A 141 -1.58 6.25 12.23
C VAL A 141 -1.50 5.69 10.81
N TYR A 142 -0.29 5.32 10.40
CA TYR A 142 -0.04 4.66 9.11
C TYR A 142 -0.07 3.15 9.31
N THR A 143 -1.09 2.47 8.81
CA THR A 143 -1.21 1.01 8.85
C THR A 143 -0.59 0.42 7.60
N VAL A 144 0.68 0.03 7.68
CA VAL A 144 1.49 -0.44 6.55
C VAL A 144 2.39 -1.59 6.99
N GLY A 145 2.75 -2.48 6.07
CA GLY A 145 3.60 -3.64 6.34
C GLY A 145 4.98 -3.28 6.91
N ASN A 146 5.55 -4.18 7.67
CA ASN A 146 6.83 -4.01 8.38
C ASN A 146 8.03 -3.80 7.45
N GLU A 147 7.91 -4.12 6.17
CA GLU A 147 8.93 -3.83 5.15
C GLU A 147 9.17 -2.33 4.98
N GLN A 148 8.20 -1.49 5.36
CA GLN A 148 8.27 -0.03 5.29
C GLN A 148 8.75 0.64 6.60
N ASN A 149 9.20 -0.14 7.60
CA ASN A 149 9.66 0.41 8.89
C ASN A 149 10.73 1.50 8.72
N HIS A 150 11.73 1.25 7.87
CA HIS A 150 12.78 2.22 7.61
C HIS A 150 12.23 3.48 6.92
N HIS A 151 11.36 3.31 5.94
CA HIS A 151 10.76 4.41 5.19
C HIS A 151 9.97 5.37 6.11
N PHE A 152 9.08 4.84 6.96
CA PHE A 152 8.30 5.68 7.89
C PHE A 152 9.17 6.32 8.98
N LYS A 153 10.22 5.62 9.44
CA LYS A 153 11.20 6.22 10.36
C LYS A 153 11.85 7.46 9.73
N VAL A 154 12.26 7.38 8.47
CA VAL A 154 12.86 8.49 7.73
C VAL A 154 11.82 9.59 7.49
N LEU A 155 10.61 9.25 7.02
CA LEU A 155 9.54 10.21 6.76
C LEU A 155 9.24 11.07 8.01
N PHE A 156 9.01 10.44 9.16
CA PHE A 156 8.67 11.18 10.38
C PHE A 156 9.82 12.08 10.84
N LYS A 157 11.07 11.68 10.63
CA LYS A 157 12.23 12.50 10.92
C LYS A 157 12.33 13.71 10.00
N ILE A 158 12.06 13.54 8.70
CA ILE A 158 12.03 14.65 7.74
C ILE A 158 10.95 15.66 8.12
N LEU A 159 9.74 15.19 8.45
CA LEU A 159 8.64 16.06 8.89
C LEU A 159 8.98 16.82 10.18
N GLN A 160 9.70 16.20 11.13
CA GLN A 160 10.21 16.87 12.32
C GLN A 160 11.27 17.93 11.99
N LYS A 161 12.17 17.66 11.04
CA LYS A 161 13.18 18.63 10.59
C LYS A 161 12.55 19.85 9.90
N LEU A 162 11.40 19.65 9.24
CA LEU A 162 10.57 20.73 8.68
C LEU A 162 9.74 21.47 9.73
N ASN A 163 9.95 21.18 11.03
CA ASN A 163 9.29 21.82 12.16
C ASN A 163 7.76 21.67 12.19
N TYR A 164 7.21 20.61 11.60
CA TYR A 164 5.80 20.28 11.78
C TYR A 164 5.54 19.73 13.19
N ASP A 165 4.85 20.46 14.04
CA ASP A 165 4.56 20.08 15.43
C ASP A 165 3.83 18.75 15.57
N TRP A 166 2.95 18.45 14.63
CA TRP A 166 2.19 17.21 14.57
C TRP A 166 3.03 15.99 14.17
N ALA A 167 4.22 16.17 13.60
CA ALA A 167 5.06 15.07 13.12
C ALA A 167 5.46 14.10 14.26
N LYS A 168 5.54 14.56 15.49
CA LYS A 168 5.80 13.73 16.69
C LYS A 168 4.66 12.77 17.02
N ASN A 169 3.45 13.05 16.54
CA ASN A 169 2.25 12.27 16.75
C ASN A 169 1.92 11.36 15.55
N CYS A 170 2.80 11.27 14.57
CA CYS A 170 2.70 10.29 13.51
C CYS A 170 3.22 8.94 13.99
N HIS A 171 2.44 7.88 13.76
CA HIS A 171 2.78 6.52 14.19
C HIS A 171 2.66 5.53 13.03
N HIS A 172 3.64 4.64 12.90
CA HIS A 172 3.57 3.51 11.98
C HIS A 172 3.09 2.27 12.75
N LEU A 173 1.82 1.90 12.54
CA LEU A 173 1.30 0.61 12.95
C LEU A 173 1.81 -0.44 11.94
N SER A 174 3.01 -0.92 12.22
CA SER A 174 3.70 -1.91 11.40
C SER A 174 3.05 -3.28 11.58
N TYR A 175 2.55 -3.89 10.50
CA TYR A 175 2.04 -5.25 10.59
C TYR A 175 2.99 -6.26 9.93
N GLY A 176 2.99 -7.48 10.49
CA GLY A 176 3.73 -8.62 9.95
C GLY A 176 3.07 -9.14 8.68
N MET A 177 3.88 -9.75 7.81
CA MET A 177 3.38 -10.34 6.56
C MET A 177 2.45 -11.51 6.83
N VAL A 178 1.39 -11.60 6.04
CA VAL A 178 0.52 -12.78 5.95
C VAL A 178 1.08 -13.69 4.86
N GLU A 179 1.32 -14.94 5.19
CA GLU A 179 1.79 -15.96 4.25
C GLU A 179 0.75 -17.06 4.13
N LEU A 180 0.77 -17.75 3.00
CA LEU A 180 0.01 -19.00 2.85
C LEU A 180 0.86 -20.20 3.33
N PRO A 181 0.24 -21.35 3.64
CA PRO A 181 0.98 -22.56 4.04
C PRO A 181 2.06 -22.97 3.03
N GLU A 182 1.85 -22.69 1.74
CA GLU A 182 2.78 -22.98 0.65
C GLU A 182 3.98 -22.03 0.58
N GLY A 183 3.97 -20.94 1.37
CA GLY A 183 5.09 -20.02 1.48
C GLY A 183 4.75 -18.56 1.20
N LYS A 184 5.79 -17.73 1.01
CA LYS A 184 5.65 -16.29 0.77
C LYS A 184 5.01 -15.99 -0.57
N MET A 185 4.03 -15.10 -0.55
CA MET A 185 3.50 -14.49 -1.76
C MET A 185 4.56 -13.56 -2.37
N LYS A 186 4.95 -13.83 -3.62
CA LYS A 186 5.93 -13.00 -4.35
C LYS A 186 5.32 -12.54 -5.67
N SER A 187 4.93 -11.27 -5.73
CA SER A 187 4.32 -10.68 -6.91
C SER A 187 5.17 -10.78 -8.18
N ARG A 188 6.50 -10.70 -8.05
CA ARG A 188 7.44 -10.80 -9.16
C ARG A 188 7.63 -12.22 -9.71
N GLU A 189 7.24 -13.25 -8.96
CA GLU A 189 7.36 -14.66 -9.32
C GLU A 189 6.00 -15.30 -9.68
N GLY A 190 4.92 -14.50 -9.74
CA GLY A 190 3.57 -14.97 -10.09
C GLY A 190 2.89 -15.83 -9.00
N THR A 191 3.43 -15.87 -7.79
CA THR A 191 2.87 -16.59 -6.63
C THR A 191 2.11 -15.65 -5.71
N VAL A 192 1.24 -14.81 -6.28
CA VAL A 192 0.36 -13.91 -5.51
C VAL A 192 -1.02 -14.54 -5.44
N VAL A 193 -1.61 -14.55 -4.26
CA VAL A 193 -3.04 -14.81 -4.09
C VAL A 193 -3.75 -13.48 -3.99
N ASP A 194 -4.62 -13.20 -4.93
CA ASP A 194 -5.42 -11.99 -4.91
C ASP A 194 -6.42 -12.00 -3.76
N ALA A 195 -6.74 -10.82 -3.23
CA ALA A 195 -7.73 -10.70 -2.16
C ALA A 195 -9.11 -11.24 -2.57
N ASP A 196 -9.48 -11.06 -3.84
CA ASP A 196 -10.74 -11.57 -4.38
C ASP A 196 -10.75 -13.11 -4.42
N ASP A 197 -9.64 -13.75 -4.79
CA ASP A 197 -9.49 -15.21 -4.78
C ASP A 197 -9.55 -15.75 -3.34
N LEU A 198 -8.93 -15.05 -2.40
CA LEU A 198 -8.98 -15.41 -0.99
C LEU A 198 -10.40 -15.34 -0.43
N LEU A 199 -11.15 -14.27 -0.74
CA LEU A 199 -12.57 -14.12 -0.37
C LEU A 199 -13.44 -15.22 -0.99
N SER A 200 -13.20 -15.54 -2.25
CA SER A 200 -13.90 -16.62 -2.94
C SER A 200 -13.62 -17.96 -2.29
N THR A 201 -12.36 -18.25 -1.96
CA THR A 201 -11.93 -19.48 -1.30
C THR A 201 -12.62 -19.66 0.06
N VAL A 202 -12.55 -18.66 0.94
CA VAL A 202 -13.18 -18.77 2.26
C VAL A 202 -14.71 -18.85 2.19
N THR A 203 -15.33 -18.24 1.18
CA THR A 203 -16.76 -18.33 0.94
C THR A 203 -17.17 -19.74 0.49
N GLU A 204 -16.41 -20.35 -0.41
CA GLU A 204 -16.68 -21.71 -0.88
C GLU A 204 -16.45 -22.76 0.22
N GLU A 205 -15.39 -22.62 1.01
CA GLU A 205 -15.16 -23.47 2.18
C GLU A 205 -16.32 -23.34 3.20
N ALA A 206 -16.78 -22.11 3.47
CA ALA A 206 -17.94 -21.88 4.33
C ALA A 206 -19.20 -22.54 3.78
N LYS A 207 -19.38 -22.52 2.45
CA LYS A 207 -20.50 -23.16 1.77
C LYS A 207 -20.47 -24.68 1.91
N GLN A 208 -19.31 -25.30 1.66
CA GLN A 208 -19.13 -26.76 1.84
C GLN A 208 -19.47 -27.17 3.28
N LEU A 209 -18.93 -26.47 4.28
CA LEU A 209 -19.18 -26.75 5.69
C LEU A 209 -20.67 -26.62 6.05
N THR A 210 -21.34 -25.62 5.49
CA THR A 210 -22.75 -25.38 5.74
C THR A 210 -23.66 -26.48 5.13
N PHE A 211 -23.31 -26.95 3.91
CA PHE A 211 -24.01 -28.08 3.28
C PHE A 211 -23.78 -29.39 4.01
N GLU A 212 -22.60 -29.69 4.50
CA GLU A 212 -22.29 -30.90 5.27
C GLU A 212 -23.12 -30.98 6.58
N ARG A 213 -23.47 -29.84 7.15
CA ARG A 213 -24.26 -29.75 8.41
C ARG A 213 -25.76 -29.76 8.21
N GLY A 214 -26.28 -29.64 7.00
CA GLY A 214 -27.66 -29.88 6.63
C GLY A 214 -28.70 -28.85 7.12
N HIS A 215 -28.27 -27.62 7.49
CA HIS A 215 -29.17 -26.60 8.04
C HIS A 215 -29.67 -25.58 6.99
N LEU A 216 -29.88 -25.98 5.74
CA LEU A 216 -30.23 -25.08 4.62
C LEU A 216 -31.68 -25.32 4.11
N GLU A 217 -32.49 -26.11 4.78
CA GLU A 217 -33.84 -26.41 4.35
C GLU A 217 -34.69 -25.13 4.29
N GLY A 218 -35.32 -24.89 3.14
CA GLY A 218 -36.21 -23.74 2.92
C GLY A 218 -35.50 -22.44 2.49
N MET A 219 -34.17 -22.42 2.39
CA MET A 219 -33.42 -21.25 1.91
C MET A 219 -33.26 -21.24 0.39
N SER A 220 -33.40 -20.08 -0.23
CA SER A 220 -33.05 -19.86 -1.63
C SER A 220 -31.53 -19.90 -1.86
N LYS A 221 -31.10 -20.03 -3.13
CA LYS A 221 -29.67 -19.99 -3.47
C LYS A 221 -29.02 -18.65 -3.11
N GLU A 222 -29.77 -17.59 -3.25
CA GLU A 222 -29.33 -16.22 -2.92
C GLU A 222 -29.07 -16.07 -1.42
N GLU A 223 -30.00 -16.55 -0.59
CA GLU A 223 -29.86 -16.54 0.87
C GLU A 223 -28.68 -17.39 1.33
N ILE A 224 -28.49 -18.59 0.73
CA ILE A 224 -27.34 -19.45 1.02
C ILE A 224 -26.03 -18.75 0.67
N ASN A 225 -25.93 -18.13 -0.50
CA ASN A 225 -24.71 -17.42 -0.92
C ASN A 225 -24.42 -16.22 0.01
N GLU A 226 -25.45 -15.47 0.41
CA GLU A 226 -25.29 -14.36 1.33
C GLU A 226 -24.83 -14.85 2.73
N LEU A 227 -25.42 -15.91 3.24
CA LEU A 227 -25.04 -16.51 4.52
C LEU A 227 -23.59 -17.00 4.48
N CYS A 228 -23.22 -17.77 3.47
CA CYS A 228 -21.85 -18.30 3.33
C CYS A 228 -20.83 -17.18 3.15
N GLY A 229 -21.16 -16.12 2.41
CA GLY A 229 -20.34 -14.93 2.31
C GLY A 229 -20.11 -14.22 3.64
N LYS A 230 -21.15 -14.11 4.49
CA LYS A 230 -21.01 -13.55 5.84
C LYS A 230 -20.13 -14.40 6.74
N ILE A 231 -20.30 -15.73 6.68
CA ILE A 231 -19.49 -16.68 7.46
C ILE A 231 -18.04 -16.62 7.02
N GLY A 232 -17.77 -16.74 5.71
CA GLY A 232 -16.42 -16.71 5.13
C GLY A 232 -15.69 -15.40 5.44
N LEU A 233 -16.34 -14.24 5.18
CA LEU A 233 -15.76 -12.93 5.48
C LEU A 233 -15.52 -12.73 6.98
N GLY A 234 -16.44 -13.15 7.82
CA GLY A 234 -16.29 -13.09 9.27
C GLY A 234 -15.12 -13.94 9.75
N GLY A 235 -14.99 -15.15 9.22
CA GLY A 235 -13.87 -16.06 9.48
C GLY A 235 -12.54 -15.45 9.09
N LEU A 236 -12.44 -14.92 7.86
CA LEU A 236 -11.24 -14.26 7.36
C LEU A 236 -10.82 -13.07 8.24
N LYS A 237 -11.73 -12.13 8.46
CA LYS A 237 -11.44 -10.93 9.27
C LYS A 237 -11.01 -11.28 10.69
N TYR A 238 -11.74 -12.17 11.34
CA TYR A 238 -11.41 -12.58 12.70
C TYR A 238 -10.03 -13.27 12.77
N PHE A 239 -9.76 -14.17 11.82
CA PHE A 239 -8.49 -14.89 11.77
C PHE A 239 -7.30 -13.93 11.63
N LEU A 240 -7.40 -12.95 10.74
CA LEU A 240 -6.36 -11.95 10.52
C LEU A 240 -6.18 -11.03 11.74
N LEU A 241 -7.26 -10.66 12.42
CA LEU A 241 -7.24 -9.66 13.49
C LEU A 241 -7.03 -10.23 14.90
N LYS A 242 -7.17 -11.54 15.11
CA LYS A 242 -7.01 -12.17 16.44
C LYS A 242 -5.56 -12.24 16.92
N VAL A 243 -4.59 -11.99 16.03
CA VAL A 243 -3.15 -12.07 16.31
C VAL A 243 -2.57 -10.66 16.49
N ASP A 244 -1.51 -10.51 17.32
CA ASP A 244 -0.76 -9.25 17.39
C ASP A 244 -0.34 -8.84 15.96
N PRO A 245 -0.73 -7.64 15.48
CA PRO A 245 -0.48 -7.23 14.09
C PRO A 245 1.00 -7.25 13.72
N ARG A 246 1.92 -7.09 14.66
CA ARG A 246 3.38 -7.11 14.42
C ARG A 246 3.94 -8.51 14.15
N LYS A 247 3.16 -9.55 14.44
CA LYS A 247 3.58 -10.93 14.20
C LYS A 247 3.27 -11.33 12.76
N LYS A 248 4.21 -12.06 12.18
CA LYS A 248 4.00 -12.80 10.94
C LYS A 248 2.98 -13.92 11.18
N MET A 249 2.08 -14.15 10.24
CA MET A 249 1.11 -15.23 10.35
C MET A 249 1.05 -16.06 9.06
N SER A 250 0.71 -17.35 9.22
CA SER A 250 0.27 -18.20 8.11
C SER A 250 -1.25 -18.26 8.11
N PHE A 251 -1.88 -17.91 7.00
CA PHE A 251 -3.32 -17.96 6.84
C PHE A 251 -3.71 -19.30 6.20
N ASN A 252 -4.61 -20.02 6.87
CA ASN A 252 -5.23 -21.23 6.35
C ASN A 252 -6.75 -21.02 6.20
N PRO A 253 -7.30 -21.03 4.97
CA PRO A 253 -8.74 -20.84 4.74
C PRO A 253 -9.62 -21.77 5.56
N LYS A 254 -9.30 -23.07 5.62
CA LYS A 254 -10.08 -24.08 6.34
C LYS A 254 -10.13 -23.82 7.85
N GLU A 255 -8.98 -23.48 8.43
CA GLU A 255 -8.91 -23.17 9.86
C GLU A 255 -9.64 -21.87 10.21
N SER A 256 -9.74 -20.93 9.28
CA SER A 256 -10.38 -19.63 9.51
C SER A 256 -11.89 -19.74 9.70
N ILE A 257 -12.51 -20.76 9.11
CA ILE A 257 -13.96 -20.98 9.12
C ILE A 257 -14.41 -22.15 10.02
N ASP A 258 -13.49 -22.79 10.73
CA ASP A 258 -13.85 -23.86 11.67
C ASP A 258 -14.81 -23.32 12.75
N LEU A 259 -15.83 -24.09 13.08
CA LEU A 259 -16.76 -23.77 14.16
C LEU A 259 -16.25 -24.15 15.54
N ASN A 260 -15.12 -24.84 15.61
CA ASN A 260 -14.48 -25.22 16.88
C ASN A 260 -13.30 -24.25 17.15
N GLY A 261 -13.16 -23.83 18.39
CA GLY A 261 -12.04 -23.01 18.83
C GLY A 261 -12.24 -21.50 18.61
N HIS A 262 -11.13 -20.77 18.48
CA HIS A 262 -11.14 -19.31 18.38
C HIS A 262 -11.27 -18.85 16.91
N THR A 263 -12.50 -18.91 16.38
CA THR A 263 -12.81 -18.57 14.99
C THR A 263 -13.96 -17.59 14.89
N GLY A 264 -14.06 -16.89 13.74
CA GLY A 264 -15.18 -15.99 13.45
C GLY A 264 -16.54 -16.71 13.48
N PRO A 265 -16.70 -17.86 12.77
CA PRO A 265 -17.93 -18.64 12.78
C PRO A 265 -18.35 -19.11 14.18
N PHE A 266 -17.42 -19.48 15.06
CA PHE A 266 -17.73 -19.81 16.44
C PHE A 266 -18.40 -18.65 17.19
N ILE A 267 -17.89 -17.43 17.00
CA ILE A 267 -18.46 -16.22 17.61
C ILE A 267 -19.81 -15.87 16.97
N GLN A 268 -19.97 -16.07 15.67
CA GLN A 268 -21.23 -15.79 14.95
C GLN A 268 -22.34 -16.77 15.34
N TYR A 269 -21.98 -17.99 15.77
CA TYR A 269 -22.95 -19.02 16.19
C TYR A 269 -23.46 -18.82 17.64
N GLY A 270 -22.65 -18.28 18.56
CA GLY A 270 -22.97 -17.98 19.94
C GLY A 270 -23.84 -16.74 20.09
#